data_819878e152f2e20f692a697a856fc99d
#
_entry.id   819878e152f2e20f692a697a856fc99d
#
_cell.length_a   1.000
_cell.length_b   1.000
_cell.length_c   1.000
_cell.angle_alpha   90.00
_cell.angle_beta   90.00
_cell.angle_gamma   90.00
#
_symmetry.space_group_name_H-M   'P 1'
#
loop_
_entity.id
_entity.type
_entity.pdbx_description
1 polymer ?
#
loop_
_entity_poly.entity_id
_entity_poly.type
_entity_poly.pdbx_seq_one_letter_code
_entity_poly.pdbx_strand_id
1 'polypeptide(L)'
;MIQWIIPNAQKNEMEPILLTLQEGGSTYPDNPHEGEEFGYVLKGAVILHIGARHYTVKAGESFYFRPEKQHFLESKKGAVVLWVSTPPSF
;
A
#
# COMPACT_ATOMS: atom_id res chain seq x y z
N MET A 1 -1.21 0.05 -11.27
CA MET A 1 -0.03 0.80 -11.75
C MET A 1 0.66 1.47 -10.57
N ILE A 2 1.95 1.30 -10.48
CA ILE A 2 2.78 1.94 -9.46
C ILE A 2 3.52 3.11 -10.09
N GLN A 3 3.47 4.26 -9.43
CA GLN A 3 4.21 5.44 -9.85
C GLN A 3 5.11 5.89 -8.69
N TRP A 4 6.42 5.87 -8.93
CA TRP A 4 7.39 6.35 -7.94
C TRP A 4 7.38 7.87 -7.94
N ILE A 5 7.01 8.44 -6.78
CA ILE A 5 6.90 9.89 -6.63
C ILE A 5 8.28 10.51 -6.46
N ILE A 6 9.17 9.82 -5.78
CA ILE A 6 10.53 10.28 -5.50
C ILE A 6 11.51 9.42 -6.30
N PRO A 7 12.30 10.00 -7.21
CA PRO A 7 13.33 9.24 -7.93
C PRO A 7 14.39 8.70 -6.96
N ASN A 8 14.88 7.48 -7.24
CA ASN A 8 15.96 6.86 -6.45
C ASN A 8 15.61 6.67 -4.98
N ALA A 9 14.34 6.44 -4.69
CA ALA A 9 13.87 6.27 -3.31
C ALA A 9 14.54 5.09 -2.60
N GLN A 10 15.11 4.12 -3.33
CA GLN A 10 15.82 2.99 -2.75
C GLN A 10 17.02 3.41 -1.91
N LYS A 11 17.53 4.63 -2.10
CA LYS A 11 18.64 5.19 -1.32
C LYS A 11 18.17 5.94 -0.07
N ASN A 12 16.87 6.10 0.08
CA ASN A 12 16.26 6.81 1.20
C ASN A 12 15.76 5.81 2.25
N GLU A 13 15.36 6.30 3.38
CA GLU A 13 14.77 5.46 4.43
C GLU A 13 13.31 5.13 4.11
N MET A 14 12.63 5.97 3.36
CA MET A 14 11.25 5.73 2.96
C MET A 14 11.08 5.80 1.45
N GLU A 15 10.14 5.03 0.95
CA GLU A 15 9.78 5.00 -0.47
C GLU A 15 8.29 5.27 -0.62
N PRO A 16 7.90 6.48 -1.04
CA PRO A 16 6.50 6.78 -1.35
C PRO A 16 6.18 6.42 -2.79
N ILE A 17 5.03 5.80 -2.99
CA ILE A 17 4.50 5.53 -4.33
C ILE A 17 3.06 5.99 -4.43
N LEU A 18 2.63 6.24 -5.65
CA LEU A 18 1.22 6.40 -5.96
C LEU A 18 0.74 5.12 -6.65
N LEU A 19 -0.15 4.40 -5.99
CA LEU A 19 -0.70 3.15 -6.49
C LEU A 19 -2.08 3.41 -7.06
N THR A 20 -2.29 2.99 -8.30
CA THR A 20 -3.61 2.99 -8.91
C THR A 20 -4.04 1.55 -9.14
N LEU A 21 -5.14 1.16 -8.52
CA LEU A 21 -5.78 -0.13 -8.72
C LEU A 21 -7.03 0.06 -9.55
N GLN A 22 -7.17 -0.77 -10.58
CA GLN A 22 -8.38 -0.82 -11.39
C GLN A 22 -9.44 -1.64 -10.66
N GLU A 23 -10.66 -1.61 -11.17
CA GLU A 23 -11.74 -2.43 -10.64
C GLU A 23 -11.32 -3.91 -10.59
N GLY A 24 -11.45 -4.52 -9.42
CA GLY A 24 -11.04 -5.89 -9.19
C GLY A 24 -9.53 -6.11 -9.10
N GLY A 25 -8.75 -5.03 -9.14
CA GLY A 25 -7.29 -5.12 -9.09
C GLY A 25 -6.74 -5.38 -7.70
N SER A 26 -5.54 -5.94 -7.65
CA SER A 26 -4.83 -6.15 -6.39
C SER A 26 -3.33 -6.03 -6.60
N THR A 27 -2.61 -5.77 -5.51
CA THR A 27 -1.16 -5.89 -5.51
C THR A 27 -0.78 -7.34 -5.28
N TYR A 28 0.45 -7.71 -5.62
CA TYR A 28 0.96 -9.02 -5.27
C TYR A 28 1.16 -9.10 -3.75
N PRO A 29 0.89 -10.27 -3.14
CA PRO A 29 1.16 -10.42 -1.73
C PRO A 29 2.65 -10.23 -1.44
N ASP A 30 2.94 -9.35 -0.49
CA ASP A 30 4.30 -9.08 -0.03
C ASP A 30 4.61 -9.95 1.18
N ASN A 31 5.82 -10.49 1.20
CA ASN A 31 6.31 -11.24 2.34
C ASN A 31 6.57 -10.32 3.53
N PRO A 32 6.55 -10.85 4.75
CA PRO A 32 6.90 -10.07 5.94
C PRO A 32 8.29 -9.47 5.81
N HIS A 33 8.45 -8.24 6.30
CA HIS A 33 9.74 -7.56 6.34
C HIS A 33 9.77 -6.59 7.50
N GLU A 34 10.97 -6.12 7.84
CA GLU A 34 11.13 -5.10 8.87
C GLU A 34 10.64 -3.75 8.37
N GLY A 35 10.39 -2.84 9.31
CA GLY A 35 10.03 -1.47 9.00
C GLY A 35 8.57 -1.17 9.27
N GLU A 36 8.07 -0.21 8.52
CA GLU A 36 6.72 0.31 8.70
C GLU A 36 6.12 0.63 7.35
N GLU A 37 4.79 0.60 7.27
CA GLU A 37 4.06 1.02 6.08
C GLU A 37 2.90 1.91 6.45
N PHE A 38 2.71 2.95 5.65
CA PHE A 38 1.64 3.92 5.79
C PHE A 38 0.95 4.07 4.44
N GLY A 39 -0.38 4.21 4.46
CA GLY A 39 -1.12 4.53 3.26
C GLY A 39 -2.20 5.56 3.52
N TYR A 40 -2.49 6.36 2.51
CA TYR A 40 -3.60 7.31 2.52
C TYR A 40 -4.38 7.09 1.23
N VAL A 41 -5.68 6.80 1.36
CA VAL A 41 -6.54 6.55 0.21
C VAL A 41 -7.02 7.89 -0.35
N LEU A 42 -6.59 8.20 -1.56
CA LEU A 42 -6.95 9.44 -2.23
C LEU A 42 -8.29 9.32 -2.94
N LYS A 43 -8.62 8.13 -3.44
CA LYS A 43 -9.80 7.91 -4.26
C LYS A 43 -10.25 6.46 -4.13
N GLY A 44 -11.57 6.23 -4.08
CA GLY A 44 -12.13 4.91 -3.99
C GLY A 44 -11.99 4.27 -2.62
N ALA A 45 -11.82 2.97 -2.59
CA ALA A 45 -11.65 2.22 -1.36
C ALA A 45 -10.78 0.99 -1.63
N VAL A 46 -9.99 0.61 -0.63
CA VAL A 46 -9.17 -0.59 -0.68
C VAL A 46 -9.51 -1.51 0.47
N ILE A 47 -9.20 -2.79 0.29
CA ILE A 47 -9.20 -3.76 1.36
C ILE A 47 -7.73 -4.09 1.63
N LEU A 48 -7.28 -3.77 2.83
CA LEU A 48 -5.92 -4.10 3.28
C LEU A 48 -5.96 -5.46 3.95
N HIS A 49 -5.20 -6.40 3.37
CA HIS A 49 -5.05 -7.74 3.94
C HIS A 49 -3.72 -7.82 4.70
N ILE A 50 -3.78 -8.23 5.96
CA ILE A 50 -2.61 -8.46 6.81
C ILE A 50 -2.77 -9.83 7.44
N GLY A 51 -2.04 -10.82 6.95
CA GLY A 51 -2.24 -12.19 7.36
C GLY A 51 -3.67 -12.65 7.10
N ALA A 52 -4.36 -13.13 8.11
CA ALA A 52 -5.74 -13.59 8.01
C ALA A 52 -6.77 -12.46 8.22
N ARG A 53 -6.32 -11.26 8.56
CA ARG A 53 -7.21 -10.12 8.80
C ARG A 53 -7.34 -9.23 7.58
N HIS A 54 -8.45 -8.52 7.49
CA HIS A 54 -8.65 -7.54 6.43
C HIS A 54 -9.39 -6.32 6.96
N TYR A 55 -9.11 -5.18 6.35
CA TYR A 55 -9.64 -3.88 6.75
C TYR A 55 -10.03 -3.10 5.52
N THR A 56 -11.22 -2.50 5.54
CA THR A 56 -11.65 -1.60 4.46
C THR A 56 -11.20 -0.19 4.80
N VAL A 57 -10.49 0.44 3.86
CA VAL A 57 -10.01 1.81 4.00
C VAL A 57 -10.54 2.63 2.83
N LYS A 58 -11.30 3.68 3.13
CA LYS A 58 -11.98 4.49 2.13
C LYS A 58 -11.23 5.80 1.86
N ALA A 59 -11.58 6.47 0.79
CA ALA A 59 -11.02 7.78 0.45
C ALA A 59 -11.06 8.73 1.65
N GLY A 60 -9.94 9.39 1.91
CA GLY A 60 -9.78 10.27 3.06
C GLY A 60 -9.34 9.56 4.34
N GLU A 61 -9.29 8.24 4.32
CA GLU A 61 -8.81 7.45 5.45
C GLU A 61 -7.40 6.94 5.19
N SER A 62 -6.72 6.59 6.26
CA SER A 62 -5.35 6.10 6.18
C SER A 62 -5.19 4.78 6.93
N PHE A 63 -4.07 4.11 6.65
CA PHE A 63 -3.67 2.93 7.39
C PHE A 63 -2.19 3.02 7.74
N TYR A 64 -1.84 2.32 8.81
CA TYR A 64 -0.46 2.17 9.25
C TYR A 64 -0.32 0.79 9.86
N PHE A 65 0.78 0.12 9.55
CA PHE A 65 1.07 -1.19 10.15
C PHE A 65 2.54 -1.52 10.08
N ARG A 66 2.96 -2.45 10.94
CA ARG A 66 4.26 -3.07 10.83
C ARG A 66 4.11 -4.34 10.01
N PRO A 67 4.85 -4.48 8.89
CA PRO A 67 4.65 -5.59 7.96
C PRO A 67 5.25 -6.90 8.47
N GLU A 68 4.75 -7.37 9.59
CA GLU A 68 5.21 -8.59 10.25
C GLU A 68 4.54 -9.85 9.67
N LYS A 69 3.52 -9.67 8.84
CA LYS A 69 2.79 -10.75 8.16
C LYS A 69 2.68 -10.44 6.69
N GLN A 70 2.36 -11.46 5.90
CA GLN A 70 2.10 -11.26 4.48
C GLN A 70 0.95 -10.26 4.31
N HIS A 71 1.08 -9.36 3.36
CA HIS A 71 0.13 -8.28 3.19
C HIS A 71 -0.04 -7.88 1.72
N PHE A 72 -1.21 -7.36 1.40
CA PHE A 72 -1.51 -6.82 0.07
C PHE A 72 -2.76 -5.94 0.12
N LEU A 73 -2.94 -5.17 -0.94
CA LEU A 73 -4.14 -4.34 -1.14
C LEU A 73 -4.94 -4.88 -2.32
N GLU A 74 -6.26 -4.80 -2.21
CA GLU A 74 -7.15 -5.03 -3.33
C GLU A 74 -8.24 -3.97 -3.35
N SER A 75 -8.88 -3.78 -4.50
CA SER A 75 -10.00 -2.85 -4.63
C SER A 75 -11.06 -3.44 -5.52
N LYS A 76 -12.31 -3.42 -5.06
CA LYS A 76 -13.45 -3.95 -5.84
C LYS A 76 -13.83 -3.01 -6.99
N LYS A 77 -13.76 -1.71 -6.77
CA LYS A 77 -14.21 -0.71 -7.74
C LYS A 77 -13.10 0.20 -8.27
N GLY A 78 -11.88 -0.02 -7.80
CA GLY A 78 -10.75 0.83 -8.15
C GLY A 78 -10.41 1.81 -7.04
N ALA A 79 -9.15 2.21 -6.98
CA ALA A 79 -8.67 3.12 -5.95
C ALA A 79 -7.36 3.76 -6.34
N VAL A 80 -7.06 4.90 -5.71
CA VAL A 80 -5.76 5.56 -5.79
C VAL A 80 -5.26 5.74 -4.36
N VAL A 81 -4.05 5.27 -4.10
CA VAL A 81 -3.47 5.25 -2.75
C VAL A 81 -2.08 5.85 -2.78
N LEU A 82 -1.80 6.77 -1.88
CA LEU A 82 -0.44 7.16 -1.55
C LEU A 82 0.07 6.15 -0.52
N TRP A 83 1.11 5.40 -0.88
CA TRP A 83 1.62 4.31 -0.06
C TRP A 83 3.10 4.52 0.19
N VAL A 84 3.49 4.46 1.47
CA VAL A 84 4.87 4.68 1.90
C VAL A 84 5.37 3.45 2.63
N SER A 85 6.53 2.95 2.21
CA SER A 85 7.20 1.83 2.87
C SER A 85 8.55 2.28 3.41
N THR A 86 8.89 1.79 4.61
CA THR A 86 10.23 1.93 5.19
C THR A 86 10.68 0.56 5.68
N PRO A 87 11.84 0.05 5.27
CA PRO A 87 12.68 0.58 4.18
C PRO A 87 12.02 0.40 2.82
N PRO A 88 12.61 0.96 1.76
CA PRO A 88 12.06 0.79 0.40
C PRO A 88 11.86 -0.68 0.05
N SER A 89 10.65 -1.02 -0.44
CA SER A 89 10.29 -2.40 -0.74
C SER A 89 9.36 -2.54 -1.95
N PHE A 90 9.09 -1.45 -2.63
CA PHE A 90 8.24 -1.47 -3.83
C PHE A 90 9.01 -1.70 -5.11
#